data_cdea0eb888efcff0d16e059c1d83a911
#
_entry.id   cdea0eb888efcff0d16e059c1d83a911
#
_cell.length_a   1.000
_cell.length_b   1.000
_cell.length_c   1.000
_cell.angle_alpha   90.00
_cell.angle_beta   90.00
_cell.angle_gamma   90.00
#
_symmetry.space_group_name_H-M   'P 1'
#
loop_
_entity.id
_entity.type
_entity.pdbx_description
1 polymer ?
#
loop_
_entity_poly.entity_id
_entity_poly.type
_entity_poly.pdbx_seq_one_letter_code
_entity_poly.pdbx_strand_id
1 'polypeptide(L)'
;LTYGLGAIGNQTGSILPAAFMNLAASPSSPIFTETLGLLIVIAFAFLLGFGATLAEPALNALGSTVQNLTNGAFKKSMLMYSVAGGVSVGIALGVAKLIIGFDLMSILLPLYIIGVLLTIFSTEEFVNVGWDSAGVTTGPVTVPLVLAMGLGLGNAVSAVEGFGILSLASICPIIAVLGTGTVIQFMQNRAEHKSMSTEEESQNV
;
A
#
# COMPACT_ATOMS: atom_id res chain seq x y z
N LEU A 1 17.17 14.83 -2.32
CA LEU A 1 16.24 13.88 -1.69
C LEU A 1 16.45 12.48 -2.25
N THR A 2 16.31 12.28 -3.55
CA THR A 2 16.40 10.96 -4.23
C THR A 2 17.70 10.23 -3.96
N TYR A 3 18.85 10.91 -4.02
CA TYR A 3 20.17 10.28 -3.74
C TYR A 3 20.28 9.80 -2.29
N GLY A 4 19.83 10.62 -1.32
CA GLY A 4 19.88 10.25 0.09
C GLY A 4 18.93 9.09 0.43
N LEU A 5 17.69 9.16 -0.03
CA LEU A 5 16.70 8.12 0.22
C LEU A 5 17.05 6.81 -0.51
N GLY A 6 17.59 6.89 -1.72
CA GLY A 6 18.09 5.73 -2.46
C GLY A 6 19.26 5.05 -1.76
N ALA A 7 20.21 5.81 -1.21
CA ALA A 7 21.32 5.26 -0.44
C ALA A 7 20.84 4.55 0.83
N ILE A 8 19.94 5.18 1.59
CA ILE A 8 19.34 4.59 2.81
C ILE A 8 18.56 3.32 2.44
N GLY A 9 17.72 3.37 1.39
CA GLY A 9 16.95 2.23 0.94
C GLY A 9 17.83 1.05 0.56
N ASN A 10 18.86 1.29 -0.23
CA ASN A 10 19.79 0.24 -0.66
C ASN A 10 20.56 -0.37 0.52
N GLN A 11 21.11 0.46 1.41
CA GLN A 11 21.80 0.00 2.61
C GLN A 11 20.88 -0.81 3.52
N THR A 12 19.67 -0.33 3.75
CA THR A 12 18.64 -1.04 4.53
C THR A 12 18.32 -2.39 3.88
N GLY A 13 18.00 -2.40 2.60
CA GLY A 13 17.65 -3.63 1.88
C GLY A 13 18.76 -4.68 1.88
N SER A 14 20.03 -4.27 1.74
CA SER A 14 21.15 -5.19 1.74
C SER A 14 21.45 -5.81 3.11
N ILE A 15 21.06 -5.18 4.21
CA ILE A 15 21.32 -5.65 5.58
C ILE A 15 20.11 -6.39 6.18
N LEU A 16 18.89 -6.09 5.73
CA LEU A 16 17.65 -6.68 6.24
C LEU A 16 17.69 -8.23 6.35
N PRO A 17 18.25 -8.96 5.37
CA PRO A 17 18.34 -10.43 5.46
C PRO A 17 19.18 -10.96 6.60
N ALA A 18 20.07 -10.14 7.22
CA ALA A 18 20.80 -10.54 8.42
C ALA A 18 19.87 -10.93 9.59
N ALA A 19 18.61 -10.53 9.54
CA ALA A 19 17.62 -10.92 10.54
C ALA A 19 17.34 -12.43 10.54
N PHE A 20 17.41 -13.11 9.37
CA PHE A 20 16.99 -14.51 9.21
C PHE A 20 18.00 -15.41 8.50
N MET A 21 19.02 -14.86 7.82
CA MET A 21 20.02 -15.62 7.09
C MET A 21 21.45 -15.12 7.35
N ASN A 22 22.45 -15.98 7.09
CA ASN A 22 23.85 -15.61 7.20
C ASN A 22 24.26 -14.64 6.09
N LEU A 23 24.78 -13.49 6.46
CA LEU A 23 25.30 -12.46 5.55
C LEU A 23 26.79 -12.26 5.79
N ALA A 24 27.58 -12.30 4.73
CA ALA A 24 29.01 -12.01 4.81
C ALA A 24 29.32 -10.61 5.36
N ALA A 25 28.42 -9.66 5.12
CA ALA A 25 28.52 -8.28 5.62
C ALA A 25 28.16 -8.14 7.11
N SER A 26 27.58 -9.17 7.75
CA SER A 26 27.18 -9.15 9.16
C SER A 26 27.59 -10.45 9.85
N PRO A 27 28.78 -10.50 10.47
CA PRO A 27 29.31 -11.74 11.10
C PRO A 27 28.44 -12.30 12.23
N SER A 28 27.56 -11.48 12.82
CA SER A 28 26.60 -11.88 13.87
C SER A 28 25.26 -12.39 13.31
N SER A 29 25.12 -12.51 12.00
CA SER A 29 23.91 -13.04 11.38
C SER A 29 23.86 -14.58 11.41
N PRO A 30 22.66 -15.20 11.48
CA PRO A 30 21.35 -14.58 11.65
C PRO A 30 21.12 -14.04 13.08
N ILE A 31 20.44 -12.89 13.19
CA ILE A 31 20.16 -12.26 14.50
C ILE A 31 19.01 -12.97 15.22
N PHE A 32 18.06 -13.50 14.46
CA PHE A 32 16.87 -14.19 14.95
C PHE A 32 16.74 -15.57 14.30
N THR A 33 15.80 -16.36 14.79
CA THR A 33 15.38 -17.58 14.09
C THR A 33 14.78 -17.22 12.73
N GLU A 34 14.89 -18.12 11.77
CA GLU A 34 14.43 -17.88 10.38
C GLU A 34 13.00 -17.32 10.33
N THR A 35 12.06 -17.97 11.03
CA THR A 35 10.65 -17.56 11.04
C THR A 35 10.44 -16.19 11.69
N LEU A 36 11.07 -15.94 12.83
CA LEU A 36 10.94 -14.68 13.55
C LEU A 36 11.60 -13.54 12.78
N GLY A 37 12.80 -13.79 12.23
CA GLY A 37 13.51 -12.80 11.40
C GLY A 37 12.72 -12.41 10.16
N LEU A 38 12.07 -13.38 9.49
CA LEU A 38 11.20 -13.13 8.35
C LEU A 38 10.01 -12.24 8.74
N LEU A 39 9.32 -12.55 9.84
CA LEU A 39 8.20 -11.74 10.34
C LEU A 39 8.63 -10.31 10.67
N ILE A 40 9.81 -10.13 11.28
CA ILE A 40 10.35 -8.81 11.60
C ILE A 40 10.63 -8.01 10.32
N VAL A 41 11.21 -8.64 9.30
CA VAL A 41 11.50 -7.97 8.02
C VAL A 41 10.22 -7.57 7.29
N ILE A 42 9.21 -8.42 7.27
CA ILE A 42 7.90 -8.10 6.67
C ILE A 42 7.21 -6.97 7.45
N ALA A 43 7.23 -7.03 8.78
CA ALA A 43 6.66 -5.96 9.62
C ALA A 43 7.39 -4.63 9.43
N PHE A 44 8.71 -4.66 9.33
CA PHE A 44 9.51 -3.48 9.03
C PHE A 44 9.15 -2.89 7.65
N ALA A 45 9.04 -3.73 6.62
CA ALA A 45 8.65 -3.31 5.27
C ALA A 45 7.25 -2.66 5.26
N PHE A 46 6.31 -3.22 6.01
CA PHE A 46 4.98 -2.66 6.20
C PHE A 46 5.03 -1.27 6.85
N LEU A 47 5.73 -1.14 7.97
CA LEU A 47 5.86 0.14 8.70
C LEU A 47 6.61 1.20 7.88
N LEU A 48 7.65 0.79 7.15
CA LEU A 48 8.39 1.69 6.25
C LEU A 48 7.48 2.20 5.14
N GLY A 49 6.70 1.33 4.50
CA GLY A 49 5.75 1.69 3.46
C GLY A 49 4.68 2.66 3.97
N PHE A 50 4.16 2.40 5.16
CA PHE A 50 3.17 3.28 5.80
C PHE A 50 3.74 4.66 6.07
N GLY A 51 4.90 4.75 6.71
CA GLY A 51 5.55 6.01 7.04
C GLY A 51 5.98 6.79 5.81
N ALA A 52 6.59 6.14 4.83
CA ALA A 52 7.01 6.76 3.58
C ALA A 52 5.82 7.34 2.80
N THR A 53 4.70 6.61 2.74
CA THR A 53 3.49 7.05 2.04
C THR A 53 2.83 8.24 2.75
N LEU A 54 2.73 8.24 4.07
CA LEU A 54 2.20 9.38 4.82
C LEU A 54 3.08 10.63 4.69
N ALA A 55 4.39 10.44 4.51
CA ALA A 55 5.34 11.53 4.29
C ALA A 55 5.30 12.07 2.85
N GLU A 56 4.55 11.43 1.92
CA GLU A 56 4.51 11.82 0.52
C GLU A 56 3.73 13.13 0.34
N PRO A 57 4.38 14.21 -0.17
CA PRO A 57 3.71 15.50 -0.33
C PRO A 57 2.55 15.46 -1.33
N ALA A 58 2.67 14.68 -2.38
CA ALA A 58 1.65 14.55 -3.41
C ALA A 58 0.37 13.92 -2.87
N LEU A 59 0.46 12.92 -1.96
CA LEU A 59 -0.69 12.33 -1.27
C LEU A 59 -1.42 13.36 -0.39
N ASN A 60 -0.67 14.22 0.29
CA ASN A 60 -1.23 15.31 1.07
C ASN A 60 -2.02 16.31 0.22
N ALA A 61 -1.50 16.64 -0.97
CA ALA A 61 -2.17 17.53 -1.93
C ALA A 61 -3.45 16.87 -2.47
N LEU A 62 -3.38 15.61 -2.93
CA LEU A 62 -4.54 14.85 -3.39
C LEU A 62 -5.63 14.79 -2.32
N GLY A 63 -5.27 14.44 -1.08
CA GLY A 63 -6.22 14.36 0.02
C GLY A 63 -6.94 15.67 0.30
N SER A 64 -6.23 16.81 0.22
CA SER A 64 -6.83 18.13 0.40
C SER A 64 -7.76 18.50 -0.76
N THR A 65 -7.37 18.17 -2.00
CA THR A 65 -8.18 18.41 -3.21
C THR A 65 -9.47 17.61 -3.17
N VAL A 66 -9.40 16.31 -2.88
CA VAL A 66 -10.58 15.44 -2.80
C VAL A 66 -11.53 15.90 -1.70
N GLN A 67 -11.03 16.26 -0.53
CA GLN A 67 -11.85 16.78 0.56
C GLN A 67 -12.59 18.06 0.16
N ASN A 68 -11.94 18.98 -0.55
CA ASN A 68 -12.54 20.22 -1.01
C ASN A 68 -13.60 19.97 -2.10
N LEU A 69 -13.30 19.12 -3.08
CA LEU A 69 -14.22 18.80 -4.18
C LEU A 69 -15.47 18.07 -3.70
N THR A 70 -15.35 17.23 -2.69
CA THR A 70 -16.47 16.48 -2.12
C THR A 70 -17.18 17.22 -0.98
N ASN A 71 -16.89 18.51 -0.76
CA ASN A 71 -17.41 19.30 0.36
C ASN A 71 -17.28 18.60 1.73
N GLY A 72 -16.19 17.87 1.92
CA GLY A 72 -15.90 17.14 3.15
C GLY A 72 -16.58 15.77 3.29
N ALA A 73 -17.35 15.33 2.31
CA ALA A 73 -17.96 13.99 2.31
C ALA A 73 -16.89 12.90 2.35
N PHE A 74 -15.78 13.11 1.65
CA PHE A 74 -14.60 12.26 1.74
C PHE A 74 -13.46 12.98 2.48
N LYS A 75 -13.20 12.55 3.73
CA LYS A 75 -12.20 13.20 4.58
C LYS A 75 -10.78 12.89 4.09
N LYS A 76 -9.93 13.92 4.07
CA LYS A 76 -8.49 13.80 3.74
C LYS A 76 -7.79 12.68 4.49
N SER A 77 -7.98 12.60 5.82
CA SER A 77 -7.34 11.58 6.65
C SER A 77 -7.74 10.16 6.25
N MET A 78 -8.99 9.96 5.87
CA MET A 78 -9.50 8.66 5.45
C MET A 78 -8.82 8.19 4.15
N LEU A 79 -8.71 9.07 3.15
CA LEU A 79 -7.97 8.78 1.94
C LEU A 79 -6.50 8.46 2.23
N MET A 80 -5.84 9.30 3.02
CA MET A 80 -4.42 9.12 3.36
C MET A 80 -4.15 7.79 4.05
N TYR A 81 -4.97 7.39 5.02
CA TYR A 81 -4.79 6.11 5.73
C TYR A 81 -5.14 4.91 4.85
N SER A 82 -6.17 5.00 4.00
CA SER A 82 -6.50 3.93 3.04
C SER A 82 -5.37 3.70 2.06
N VAL A 83 -4.83 4.77 1.48
CA VAL A 83 -3.70 4.71 0.55
C VAL A 83 -2.45 4.18 1.25
N ALA A 84 -2.09 4.74 2.42
CA ALA A 84 -0.90 4.31 3.16
C ALA A 84 -0.99 2.84 3.61
N GLY A 85 -2.17 2.39 4.05
CA GLY A 85 -2.43 0.99 4.37
C GLY A 85 -2.28 0.07 3.15
N GLY A 86 -2.84 0.46 2.01
CA GLY A 86 -2.70 -0.29 0.75
C GLY A 86 -1.24 -0.42 0.31
N VAL A 87 -0.50 0.70 0.30
CA VAL A 87 0.95 0.69 -0.05
C VAL A 87 1.75 -0.19 0.91
N SER A 88 1.48 -0.10 2.21
CA SER A 88 2.16 -0.91 3.23
C SER A 88 1.99 -2.41 2.99
N VAL A 89 0.76 -2.83 2.69
CA VAL A 89 0.45 -4.22 2.32
C VAL A 89 1.19 -4.59 1.03
N GLY A 90 1.16 -3.74 0.00
CA GLY A 90 1.86 -3.97 -1.26
C GLY A 90 3.37 -4.15 -1.09
N ILE A 91 4.02 -3.30 -0.28
CA ILE A 91 5.45 -3.40 0.00
C ILE A 91 5.77 -4.65 0.83
N ALA A 92 4.98 -4.96 1.85
CA ALA A 92 5.14 -6.16 2.66
C ALA A 92 5.02 -7.45 1.83
N LEU A 93 4.01 -7.51 0.93
CA LEU A 93 3.84 -8.62 -0.03
C LEU A 93 5.02 -8.71 -1.00
N GLY A 94 5.50 -7.56 -1.50
CA GLY A 94 6.65 -7.51 -2.38
C GLY A 94 7.95 -8.01 -1.73
N VAL A 95 8.19 -7.65 -0.48
CA VAL A 95 9.31 -8.15 0.32
C VAL A 95 9.15 -9.65 0.59
N ALA A 96 7.97 -10.09 0.99
CA ALA A 96 7.68 -11.51 1.19
C ALA A 96 7.91 -12.31 -0.11
N LYS A 97 7.45 -11.81 -1.25
CA LYS A 97 7.68 -12.41 -2.57
C LYS A 97 9.17 -12.59 -2.88
N LEU A 98 9.99 -11.57 -2.61
CA LEU A 98 11.44 -11.64 -2.86
C LEU A 98 12.12 -12.71 -2.01
N ILE A 99 11.74 -12.82 -0.74
CA ILE A 99 12.38 -13.75 0.20
C ILE A 99 11.91 -15.18 -0.04
N ILE A 100 10.62 -15.39 -0.29
CA ILE A 100 10.03 -16.73 -0.45
C ILE A 100 10.22 -17.25 -1.89
N GLY A 101 10.46 -16.35 -2.86
CA GLY A 101 10.69 -16.71 -4.25
C GLY A 101 9.42 -16.98 -5.07
N PHE A 102 8.27 -16.40 -4.68
CA PHE A 102 7.05 -16.50 -5.46
C PHE A 102 7.18 -15.79 -6.81
N ASP A 103 6.48 -16.31 -7.81
CA ASP A 103 6.36 -15.63 -9.10
C ASP A 103 5.50 -14.36 -8.97
N LEU A 104 5.98 -13.26 -9.54
CA LEU A 104 5.32 -11.95 -9.47
C LEU A 104 3.94 -11.97 -10.12
N MET A 105 3.80 -12.63 -11.27
CA MET A 105 2.55 -12.68 -12.01
C MET A 105 1.45 -13.42 -11.26
N SER A 106 1.82 -14.44 -10.50
CA SER A 106 0.88 -15.20 -9.67
C SER A 106 0.22 -14.36 -8.58
N ILE A 107 0.89 -13.31 -8.11
CA ILE A 107 0.35 -12.38 -7.12
C ILE A 107 -0.32 -11.19 -7.81
N LEU A 108 0.32 -10.65 -8.84
CA LEU A 108 -0.12 -9.41 -9.50
C LEU A 108 -1.42 -9.60 -10.26
N LEU A 109 -1.56 -10.72 -10.99
CA LEU A 109 -2.75 -10.97 -11.82
C LEU A 109 -4.05 -11.02 -11.00
N PRO A 110 -4.15 -11.76 -9.89
CA PRO A 110 -5.33 -11.72 -9.03
C PRO A 110 -5.62 -10.33 -8.47
N LEU A 111 -4.60 -9.58 -8.06
CA LEU A 111 -4.79 -8.22 -7.54
C LEU A 111 -5.33 -7.26 -8.62
N TYR A 112 -4.86 -7.35 -9.86
CA TYR A 112 -5.42 -6.57 -10.96
C TYR A 112 -6.87 -6.96 -11.27
N ILE A 113 -7.20 -8.26 -11.25
CA ILE A 113 -8.58 -8.72 -11.42
C ILE A 113 -9.48 -8.12 -10.33
N ILE A 114 -9.05 -8.17 -9.07
CA ILE A 114 -9.79 -7.57 -7.94
C ILE A 114 -9.94 -6.05 -8.15
N GLY A 115 -8.87 -5.35 -8.54
CA GLY A 115 -8.90 -3.91 -8.82
C GLY A 115 -9.90 -3.56 -9.94
N VAL A 116 -9.93 -4.31 -11.03
CA VAL A 116 -10.88 -4.12 -12.13
C VAL A 116 -12.32 -4.40 -11.68
N LEU A 117 -12.55 -5.47 -10.92
CA LEU A 117 -13.88 -5.77 -10.38
C LEU A 117 -14.37 -4.65 -9.45
N LEU A 118 -13.53 -4.19 -8.54
CA LEU A 118 -13.88 -3.06 -7.67
C LEU A 118 -14.16 -1.77 -8.48
N THR A 119 -13.43 -1.54 -9.55
CA THR A 119 -13.67 -0.41 -10.47
C THR A 119 -15.07 -0.46 -11.09
N ILE A 120 -15.54 -1.65 -11.46
CA ILE A 120 -16.90 -1.81 -12.04
C ILE A 120 -18.00 -1.55 -11.02
N PHE A 121 -17.77 -1.88 -9.76
CA PHE A 121 -18.77 -1.72 -8.69
C PHE A 121 -18.69 -0.37 -7.96
N SER A 122 -17.64 0.42 -8.17
CA SER A 122 -17.44 1.72 -7.54
C SER A 122 -18.05 2.85 -8.36
N THR A 123 -18.38 3.98 -7.71
CA THR A 123 -18.78 5.21 -8.44
C THR A 123 -17.57 5.82 -9.13
N GLU A 124 -17.85 6.59 -10.18
CA GLU A 124 -16.85 7.27 -11.00
C GLU A 124 -15.88 8.15 -10.18
N GLU A 125 -16.39 8.81 -9.15
CA GLU A 125 -15.59 9.63 -8.23
C GLU A 125 -14.53 8.80 -7.49
N PHE A 126 -14.91 7.64 -6.93
CA PHE A 126 -13.98 6.76 -6.23
C PHE A 126 -13.02 6.05 -7.19
N VAL A 127 -13.48 5.75 -8.40
CA VAL A 127 -12.63 5.18 -9.45
C VAL A 127 -11.48 6.14 -9.80
N ASN A 128 -11.81 7.40 -10.06
CA ASN A 128 -10.81 8.41 -10.38
C ASN A 128 -9.79 8.59 -9.24
N VAL A 129 -10.27 8.74 -8.01
CA VAL A 129 -9.39 8.89 -6.83
C VAL A 129 -8.57 7.62 -6.57
N GLY A 130 -9.15 6.44 -6.75
CA GLY A 130 -8.49 5.16 -6.57
C GLY A 130 -7.31 4.97 -7.53
N TRP A 131 -7.53 5.19 -8.82
CA TRP A 131 -6.47 5.06 -9.83
C TRP A 131 -5.43 6.17 -9.73
N ASP A 132 -5.85 7.40 -9.39
CA ASP A 132 -4.93 8.53 -9.17
C ASP A 132 -4.01 8.28 -7.97
N SER A 133 -4.51 7.57 -6.95
CA SER A 133 -3.73 7.23 -5.76
C SER A 133 -2.48 6.41 -6.07
N ALA A 134 -2.50 5.56 -7.09
CA ALA A 134 -1.33 4.80 -7.54
C ALA A 134 -0.22 5.72 -8.06
N GLY A 135 -0.58 6.74 -8.87
CA GLY A 135 0.36 7.72 -9.38
C GLY A 135 0.96 8.59 -8.27
N VAL A 136 0.13 8.96 -7.30
CA VAL A 136 0.53 9.82 -6.18
C VAL A 136 1.46 9.10 -5.19
N THR A 137 1.29 7.79 -4.98
CA THR A 137 2.15 6.99 -4.10
C THR A 137 3.52 6.66 -4.70
N THR A 138 3.65 6.75 -6.02
CA THR A 138 4.94 6.62 -6.72
C THR A 138 5.67 7.96 -6.82
N GLY A 139 5.79 8.67 -5.70
CA GLY A 139 6.38 9.99 -5.61
C GLY A 139 7.86 10.03 -5.20
N PRO A 140 8.40 11.24 -4.99
CA PRO A 140 9.84 11.45 -4.75
C PRO A 140 10.37 10.91 -3.42
N VAL A 141 9.51 10.52 -2.48
CA VAL A 141 9.91 9.90 -1.21
C VAL A 141 9.82 8.37 -1.31
N THR A 142 8.67 7.86 -1.69
CA THR A 142 8.36 6.43 -1.66
C THR A 142 9.18 5.64 -2.68
N VAL A 143 9.24 6.10 -3.94
CA VAL A 143 9.93 5.36 -5.00
C VAL A 143 11.42 5.17 -4.74
N PRO A 144 12.24 6.22 -4.49
CA PRO A 144 13.67 6.00 -4.31
C PRO A 144 13.97 5.16 -3.07
N LEU A 145 13.19 5.26 -2.01
CA LEU A 145 13.38 4.48 -0.80
C LEU A 145 13.01 3.01 -1.00
N VAL A 146 11.82 2.74 -1.50
CA VAL A 146 11.26 1.38 -1.64
C VAL A 146 11.94 0.62 -2.77
N LEU A 147 12.19 1.27 -3.91
CA LEU A 147 12.89 0.65 -5.03
C LEU A 147 14.32 0.27 -4.66
N ALA A 148 15.06 1.19 -4.03
CA ALA A 148 16.43 0.92 -3.61
C ALA A 148 16.51 -0.16 -2.53
N MET A 149 15.54 -0.18 -1.59
CA MET A 149 15.40 -1.26 -0.62
C MET A 149 15.14 -2.60 -1.31
N GLY A 150 14.21 -2.62 -2.28
CA GLY A 150 13.87 -3.83 -3.04
C GLY A 150 15.05 -4.37 -3.84
N LEU A 151 15.83 -3.50 -4.48
CA LEU A 151 17.04 -3.88 -5.21
C LEU A 151 18.12 -4.38 -4.24
N GLY A 152 18.34 -3.70 -3.12
CA GLY A 152 19.30 -4.12 -2.09
C GLY A 152 18.96 -5.48 -1.50
N LEU A 153 17.68 -5.68 -1.15
CA LEU A 153 17.17 -6.95 -0.65
C LEU A 153 17.28 -8.05 -1.72
N GLY A 154 16.83 -7.78 -2.95
CA GLY A 154 16.90 -8.72 -4.06
C GLY A 154 18.33 -9.21 -4.32
N ASN A 155 19.30 -8.29 -4.33
CA ASN A 155 20.71 -8.64 -4.48
C ASN A 155 21.21 -9.53 -3.31
N ALA A 156 20.81 -9.22 -2.08
CA ALA A 156 21.26 -9.95 -0.90
C ALA A 156 20.69 -11.38 -0.82
N VAL A 157 19.45 -11.58 -1.32
CA VAL A 157 18.80 -12.91 -1.37
C VAL A 157 18.95 -13.59 -2.75
N SER A 158 19.77 -13.02 -3.66
CA SER A 158 19.97 -13.52 -5.03
C SER A 158 18.67 -13.66 -5.84
N ALA A 159 17.70 -12.78 -5.60
CA ALA A 159 16.44 -12.75 -6.34
C ALA A 159 16.63 -12.08 -7.70
N VAL A 160 16.00 -12.63 -8.74
CA VAL A 160 16.13 -12.16 -10.13
C VAL A 160 15.42 -10.81 -10.34
N GLU A 161 14.40 -10.47 -9.51
CA GLU A 161 13.53 -9.31 -9.72
C GLU A 161 13.34 -8.49 -8.45
N GLY A 162 14.01 -7.36 -8.32
CA GLY A 162 13.78 -6.38 -7.24
C GLY A 162 12.64 -5.39 -7.52
N PHE A 163 12.20 -5.25 -8.79
CA PHE A 163 11.20 -4.25 -9.20
C PHE A 163 9.75 -4.60 -8.82
N GLY A 164 9.44 -5.87 -8.60
CA GLY A 164 8.08 -6.35 -8.30
C GLY A 164 7.46 -5.70 -7.05
N ILE A 165 8.26 -5.24 -6.10
CA ILE A 165 7.77 -4.50 -4.92
C ILE A 165 7.01 -3.24 -5.32
N LEU A 166 7.51 -2.50 -6.31
CA LEU A 166 6.90 -1.25 -6.76
C LEU A 166 5.55 -1.48 -7.44
N SER A 167 5.43 -2.56 -8.23
CA SER A 167 4.17 -2.94 -8.89
C SER A 167 3.09 -3.27 -7.85
N LEU A 168 3.45 -4.02 -6.81
CA LEU A 168 2.53 -4.34 -5.70
C LEU A 168 2.18 -3.10 -4.88
N ALA A 169 3.14 -2.21 -4.63
CA ALA A 169 2.92 -0.94 -3.96
C ALA A 169 2.00 0.02 -4.74
N SER A 170 1.85 -0.18 -6.06
CA SER A 170 0.95 0.61 -6.90
C SER A 170 -0.47 0.05 -6.98
N ILE A 171 -0.64 -1.28 -7.07
CA ILE A 171 -1.98 -1.88 -7.21
C ILE A 171 -2.74 -1.95 -5.88
N CYS A 172 -2.05 -2.21 -4.78
CA CYS A 172 -2.69 -2.36 -3.47
C CYS A 172 -3.41 -1.09 -2.97
N PRO A 173 -2.88 0.14 -3.12
CA PRO A 173 -3.61 1.35 -2.75
C PRO A 173 -4.87 1.57 -3.60
N ILE A 174 -4.87 1.21 -4.88
CA ILE A 174 -6.08 1.26 -5.72
C ILE A 174 -7.18 0.39 -5.08
N ILE A 175 -6.86 -0.85 -4.77
CA ILE A 175 -7.79 -1.79 -4.13
C ILE A 175 -8.26 -1.25 -2.77
N ALA A 176 -7.35 -0.68 -1.97
CA ALA A 176 -7.69 -0.13 -0.65
C ALA A 176 -8.64 1.06 -0.75
N VAL A 177 -8.41 1.99 -1.68
CA VAL A 177 -9.26 3.17 -1.87
C VAL A 177 -10.62 2.78 -2.44
N LEU A 178 -10.65 1.95 -3.50
CA LEU A 178 -11.90 1.48 -4.09
C LEU A 178 -12.73 0.66 -3.09
N GLY A 179 -12.07 -0.23 -2.33
CA GLY A 179 -12.73 -1.01 -1.28
C GLY A 179 -13.30 -0.11 -0.19
N THR A 180 -12.55 0.89 0.28
CA THR A 180 -13.03 1.88 1.26
C THR A 180 -14.21 2.67 0.70
N GLY A 181 -14.14 3.12 -0.56
CA GLY A 181 -15.21 3.84 -1.24
C GLY A 181 -16.49 3.01 -1.33
N THR A 182 -16.38 1.75 -1.73
CA THR A 182 -17.52 0.83 -1.83
C THR A 182 -18.18 0.59 -0.46
N VAL A 183 -17.39 0.44 0.60
CA VAL A 183 -17.91 0.28 1.98
C VAL A 183 -18.68 1.52 2.42
N ILE A 184 -18.16 2.72 2.13
CA ILE A 184 -18.85 3.98 2.48
C ILE A 184 -20.18 4.09 1.76
N GLN A 185 -20.21 3.83 0.45
CA GLN A 185 -21.45 3.85 -0.34
C GLN A 185 -22.49 2.87 0.23
N PHE A 186 -22.07 1.67 0.55
CA PHE A 186 -22.96 0.67 1.14
C PHE A 186 -23.54 1.14 2.49
N MET A 187 -22.70 1.78 3.32
CA MET A 187 -23.14 2.33 4.61
C MET A 187 -24.11 3.51 4.43
N GLN A 188 -23.87 4.40 3.46
CA GLN A 188 -24.76 5.54 3.15
C GLN A 188 -26.11 5.07 2.65
N ASN A 189 -26.14 4.18 1.66
CA ASN A 189 -27.38 3.61 1.14
C ASN A 189 -28.20 2.90 2.23
N ARG A 190 -27.54 2.21 3.14
CA ARG A 190 -28.23 1.56 4.27
C ARG A 190 -28.78 2.55 5.29
N ALA A 191 -28.12 3.69 5.50
CA ALA A 191 -28.60 4.74 6.38
C ALA A 191 -29.81 5.48 5.78
N GLU A 192 -29.80 5.75 4.48
CA GLU A 192 -30.94 6.35 3.74
C GLU A 192 -32.16 5.44 3.77
N HIS A 193 -32.00 4.14 3.49
CA HIS A 193 -33.12 3.20 3.59
C HIS A 193 -33.73 3.14 5.00
N LYS A 194 -32.92 3.27 6.03
CA LYS A 194 -33.40 3.26 7.42
C LYS A 194 -34.13 4.54 7.78
N SER A 195 -33.70 5.71 7.28
CA SER A 195 -34.41 6.99 7.51
C SER A 195 -35.77 7.02 6.80
N MET A 196 -35.83 6.54 5.56
CA MET A 196 -37.08 6.48 4.80
C MET A 196 -38.13 5.56 5.46
N SER A 197 -37.70 4.39 5.95
CA SER A 197 -38.60 3.46 6.67
C SER A 197 -39.14 4.05 7.98
N THR A 198 -38.36 4.88 8.68
CA THR A 198 -38.78 5.55 9.92
C THR A 198 -39.74 6.70 9.64
N GLU A 199 -39.56 7.43 8.53
CA GLU A 199 -40.48 8.48 8.10
C GLU A 199 -41.84 7.92 7.64
N GLU A 200 -41.85 6.81 6.89
CA GLU A 200 -43.10 6.12 6.50
C GLU A 200 -43.88 5.59 7.71
N GLU A 201 -43.16 5.06 8.73
CA GLU A 201 -43.80 4.59 9.97
C GLU A 201 -44.40 5.73 10.80
N SER A 202 -43.76 6.91 10.77
CA SER A 202 -44.26 8.12 11.47
C SER A 202 -45.43 8.80 10.77
N GLN A 203 -45.62 8.61 9.45
CA GLN A 203 -46.75 9.17 8.70
C GLN A 203 -47.99 8.27 8.74
N ASN A 204 -47.87 7.03 9.13
CA ASN A 204 -48.95 6.06 9.23
C ASN A 204 -49.57 5.97 10.66
N VAL A 205 -49.13 6.78 11.61
CA VAL A 205 -49.68 6.94 12.96
C VAL A 205 -50.38 8.27 13.12
#